data_120fecf1a0619ec6116e3ac10526af7c
#
_entry.id   120fecf1a0619ec6116e3ac10526af7c
#
_cell.length_a   1.000
_cell.length_b   1.000
_cell.length_c   1.000
_cell.angle_alpha   90.00
_cell.angle_beta   90.00
_cell.angle_gamma   90.00
#
_symmetry.space_group_name_H-M   'P 1'
#
loop_
_entity.id
_entity.type
_entity.pdbx_description
1 polymer ?
#
loop_
_entity_poly.entity_id
_entity_poly.type
_entity_poly.pdbx_seq_one_letter_code
_entity_poly.pdbx_strand_id
1 'polypeptide(L)'
;RNIVAQLDGSKRLMIHGRVNPNQDGDLEAMDELAQQWDICAFKTYTQFGPGGIGYWLHDDPGLAMIERARALGVRNICIHKGLPFGPVSLEHSRCDDVGVVAKMYPDMNFLIYHSGYDNSITEQAFAPGENRMGIDTLIQSLIDNDVAPNSNVYAELGSTWRLLMRDPDNAAHSLGKLFKYVGQDNVLWGTDSIWYGSPQD
;
A
#
# COMPACT_ATOMS: atom_id res chain seq x y z
N ARG A 1 -10.22 15.47 -12.18
CA ARG A 1 -9.66 14.93 -13.42
C ARG A 1 -10.08 15.77 -14.63
N ASN A 2 -11.38 15.98 -14.86
CA ASN A 2 -11.89 16.74 -16.01
C ASN A 2 -11.33 18.16 -16.06
N ILE A 3 -11.23 18.85 -14.93
CA ILE A 3 -10.64 20.21 -14.86
C ILE A 3 -9.18 20.20 -15.28
N VAL A 4 -8.37 19.24 -14.81
CA VAL A 4 -6.95 19.12 -15.20
C VAL A 4 -6.82 18.85 -16.70
N ALA A 5 -7.65 17.93 -17.24
CA ALA A 5 -7.66 17.65 -18.68
C ALA A 5 -8.08 18.86 -19.52
N GLN A 6 -9.00 19.70 -19.03
CA GLN A 6 -9.41 20.94 -19.71
C GLN A 6 -8.34 22.02 -19.70
N LEU A 7 -7.52 22.07 -18.63
CA LEU A 7 -6.50 23.11 -18.48
C LEU A 7 -5.25 22.85 -19.32
N ASP A 8 -4.80 21.62 -19.44
CA ASP A 8 -3.55 21.28 -20.11
C ASP A 8 -3.66 20.18 -21.18
N GLY A 9 -4.86 19.66 -21.43
CA GLY A 9 -5.11 18.62 -22.41
C GLY A 9 -4.47 17.26 -22.09
N SER A 10 -3.96 17.07 -20.88
CA SER A 10 -3.23 15.86 -20.48
C SER A 10 -4.02 14.96 -19.52
N LYS A 11 -3.62 13.68 -19.47
CA LYS A 11 -4.12 12.71 -18.50
C LYS A 11 -3.21 12.63 -17.26
N ARG A 12 -2.66 13.74 -16.80
CA ARG A 12 -1.70 13.77 -15.69
C ARG A 12 -2.27 13.33 -14.35
N LEU A 13 -3.58 13.55 -14.13
CA LEU A 13 -4.24 13.11 -12.90
C LEU A 13 -4.80 11.70 -13.06
N MET A 14 -4.16 10.75 -12.43
CA MET A 14 -4.60 9.36 -12.29
C MET A 14 -5.47 9.22 -11.04
N ILE A 15 -6.56 8.45 -11.12
CA ILE A 15 -7.45 8.25 -9.98
C ILE A 15 -7.55 6.79 -9.58
N HIS A 16 -7.73 6.55 -8.30
CA HIS A 16 -7.94 5.22 -7.73
C HIS A 16 -9.39 5.03 -7.31
N GLY A 17 -9.94 3.85 -7.58
CA GLY A 17 -11.24 3.42 -7.04
C GLY A 17 -11.05 2.92 -5.61
N ARG A 18 -11.75 3.49 -4.62
CA ARG A 18 -11.71 2.99 -3.26
C ARG A 18 -12.61 1.76 -3.12
N VAL A 19 -12.11 0.70 -2.51
CA VAL A 19 -12.82 -0.55 -2.23
C VAL A 19 -12.45 -1.05 -0.84
N ASN A 20 -13.44 -1.54 -0.09
CA ASN A 20 -13.23 -2.27 1.15
C ASN A 20 -13.95 -3.62 1.04
N PRO A 21 -13.26 -4.71 0.65
CA PRO A 21 -13.90 -5.96 0.20
C PRO A 21 -14.67 -6.70 1.29
N ASN A 22 -14.48 -6.35 2.57
CA ASN A 22 -15.28 -6.89 3.68
C ASN A 22 -16.50 -6.01 4.02
N GLN A 23 -16.84 -5.04 3.17
CA GLN A 23 -18.04 -4.22 3.26
C GLN A 23 -19.03 -4.61 2.16
N ASP A 24 -20.28 -4.82 2.53
CA ASP A 24 -21.34 -5.21 1.59
C ASP A 24 -21.46 -4.20 0.45
N GLY A 25 -21.47 -4.69 -0.79
CA GLY A 25 -21.65 -3.91 -2.01
C GLY A 25 -20.35 -3.33 -2.60
N ASP A 26 -19.24 -3.29 -1.87
CA ASP A 26 -17.99 -2.69 -2.37
C ASP A 26 -17.35 -3.53 -3.48
N LEU A 27 -17.40 -4.86 -3.39
CA LEU A 27 -16.90 -5.74 -4.46
C LEU A 27 -17.71 -5.60 -5.76
N GLU A 28 -19.04 -5.51 -5.65
CA GLU A 28 -19.93 -5.31 -6.78
C GLU A 28 -19.70 -3.93 -7.43
N ALA A 29 -19.42 -2.90 -6.64
CA ALA A 29 -19.17 -1.56 -7.13
C ALA A 29 -17.85 -1.43 -7.92
N MET A 30 -16.93 -2.39 -7.85
CA MET A 30 -15.67 -2.36 -8.59
C MET A 30 -15.86 -2.26 -10.11
N ASP A 31 -16.89 -2.93 -10.66
CA ASP A 31 -17.21 -2.87 -12.09
C ASP A 31 -17.60 -1.46 -12.52
N GLU A 32 -18.46 -0.83 -11.74
CA GLU A 32 -18.92 0.54 -12.01
C GLU A 32 -17.75 1.52 -11.94
N LEU A 33 -16.89 1.41 -10.91
CA LEU A 33 -15.71 2.24 -10.75
C LEU A 33 -14.77 2.10 -11.96
N ALA A 34 -14.50 0.88 -12.42
CA ALA A 34 -13.63 0.63 -13.55
C ALA A 34 -14.22 1.15 -14.88
N GLN A 35 -15.54 0.98 -15.10
CA GLN A 35 -16.20 1.39 -16.33
C GLN A 35 -16.43 2.90 -16.44
N GLN A 36 -16.82 3.55 -15.34
CA GLN A 36 -17.21 4.97 -15.38
C GLN A 36 -16.03 5.92 -15.24
N TRP A 37 -14.96 5.54 -14.52
CA TRP A 37 -13.99 6.51 -14.06
C TRP A 37 -12.58 6.34 -14.66
N ASP A 38 -12.34 5.37 -15.52
CA ASP A 38 -11.01 5.11 -16.11
C ASP A 38 -9.92 5.16 -15.00
N ILE A 39 -10.15 4.37 -13.95
CA ILE A 39 -9.25 4.28 -12.81
C ILE A 39 -7.99 3.49 -13.19
N CYS A 40 -6.87 3.82 -12.56
CA CYS A 40 -5.60 3.11 -12.79
C CYS A 40 -5.24 2.11 -11.68
N ALA A 41 -5.97 2.15 -10.57
CA ALA A 41 -5.73 1.29 -9.41
C ALA A 41 -6.99 1.16 -8.55
N PHE A 42 -7.06 0.11 -7.75
CA PHE A 42 -7.95 0.05 -6.59
C PHE A 42 -7.19 0.36 -5.30
N LYS A 43 -7.80 1.14 -4.41
CA LYS A 43 -7.26 1.51 -3.10
C LYS A 43 -8.08 0.86 -1.99
N THR A 44 -7.38 0.18 -1.07
CA THR A 44 -8.00 -0.48 0.08
C THR A 44 -7.27 -0.17 1.39
N TYR A 45 -7.97 -0.41 2.50
CA TYR A 45 -7.49 -0.27 3.87
C TYR A 45 -7.79 -1.57 4.62
N THR A 46 -6.81 -2.45 4.74
CA THR A 46 -6.98 -3.78 5.35
C THR A 46 -7.32 -3.74 6.83
N GLN A 47 -7.00 -2.64 7.49
CA GLN A 47 -7.28 -2.44 8.93
C GLN A 47 -8.72 -2.00 9.24
N PHE A 48 -9.52 -1.64 8.23
CA PHE A 48 -10.89 -1.20 8.39
C PHE A 48 -11.90 -2.25 7.92
N GLY A 49 -13.06 -2.28 8.58
CA GLY A 49 -14.20 -3.08 8.17
C GLY A 49 -15.39 -2.93 9.11
N PRO A 50 -16.52 -3.52 8.78
CA PRO A 50 -17.70 -3.55 9.62
C PRO A 50 -17.35 -4.09 11.02
N GLY A 51 -17.81 -3.39 12.06
CA GLY A 51 -17.51 -3.75 13.44
C GLY A 51 -16.05 -3.54 13.88
N GLY A 52 -15.24 -2.81 13.09
CA GLY A 52 -13.81 -2.61 13.38
C GLY A 52 -12.94 -3.82 13.03
N ILE A 53 -13.46 -4.79 12.29
CA ILE A 53 -12.75 -6.01 11.91
C ILE A 53 -12.01 -5.79 10.60
N GLY A 54 -10.68 -5.91 10.64
CA GLY A 54 -9.82 -5.89 9.46
C GLY A 54 -9.77 -7.26 8.76
N TYR A 55 -8.96 -7.34 7.71
CA TYR A 55 -8.72 -8.58 6.95
C TYR A 55 -7.29 -8.61 6.41
N TRP A 56 -6.78 -9.80 6.16
CA TRP A 56 -5.55 -10.00 5.43
C TRP A 56 -5.83 -10.06 3.92
N LEU A 57 -4.88 -9.63 3.10
CA LEU A 57 -5.01 -9.70 1.63
C LEU A 57 -5.22 -11.13 1.12
N HIS A 58 -4.73 -12.12 1.85
CA HIS A 58 -4.89 -13.54 1.51
C HIS A 58 -6.12 -14.20 2.13
N ASP A 59 -6.96 -13.45 2.88
CA ASP A 59 -8.29 -13.91 3.29
C ASP A 59 -9.27 -13.84 2.11
N ASP A 60 -10.39 -14.56 2.20
CA ASP A 60 -11.41 -14.63 1.15
C ASP A 60 -11.81 -13.25 0.57
N PRO A 61 -12.11 -12.21 1.39
CA PRO A 61 -12.47 -10.90 0.84
C PRO A 61 -11.31 -10.23 0.10
N GLY A 62 -10.08 -10.35 0.60
CA GLY A 62 -8.88 -9.81 -0.03
C GLY A 62 -8.61 -10.48 -1.38
N LEU A 63 -8.67 -11.81 -1.43
CA LEU A 63 -8.50 -12.58 -2.66
C LEU A 63 -9.61 -12.26 -3.69
N ALA A 64 -10.86 -12.15 -3.25
CA ALA A 64 -11.98 -11.79 -4.13
C ALA A 64 -11.77 -10.41 -4.78
N MET A 65 -11.28 -9.42 -4.02
CA MET A 65 -10.93 -8.10 -4.55
C MET A 65 -9.80 -8.17 -5.59
N ILE A 66 -8.72 -8.91 -5.30
CA ILE A 66 -7.58 -9.05 -6.21
C ILE A 66 -8.02 -9.72 -7.52
N GLU A 67 -8.76 -10.81 -7.44
CA GLU A 67 -9.29 -11.51 -8.62
C GLU A 67 -10.25 -10.63 -9.43
N ARG A 68 -11.10 -9.86 -8.77
CA ARG A 68 -12.02 -8.94 -9.46
C ARG A 68 -11.25 -7.84 -10.18
N ALA A 69 -10.27 -7.21 -9.52
CA ALA A 69 -9.41 -6.20 -10.13
C ALA A 69 -8.68 -6.76 -11.37
N ARG A 70 -8.14 -7.98 -11.23
CA ARG A 70 -7.45 -8.70 -12.31
C ARG A 70 -8.37 -8.94 -13.51
N ALA A 71 -9.60 -9.41 -13.27
CA ALA A 71 -10.61 -9.63 -14.30
C ALA A 71 -11.02 -8.34 -15.03
N LEU A 72 -11.06 -7.21 -14.31
CA LEU A 72 -11.34 -5.88 -14.87
C LEU A 72 -10.14 -5.25 -15.60
N GLY A 73 -8.98 -5.90 -15.59
CA GLY A 73 -7.76 -5.38 -16.21
C GLY A 73 -7.05 -4.28 -15.41
N VAL A 74 -7.49 -4.00 -14.17
CA VAL A 74 -6.85 -3.04 -13.27
C VAL A 74 -5.78 -3.76 -12.47
N ARG A 75 -4.51 -3.58 -12.85
CA ARG A 75 -3.38 -4.36 -12.33
C ARG A 75 -2.78 -3.84 -11.04
N ASN A 76 -3.14 -2.65 -10.60
CA ASN A 76 -2.54 -2.02 -9.43
C ASN A 76 -3.49 -2.07 -8.24
N ILE A 77 -3.02 -2.65 -7.14
CA ILE A 77 -3.69 -2.64 -5.84
C ILE A 77 -2.87 -1.78 -4.90
N CYS A 78 -3.45 -0.68 -4.42
CA CYS A 78 -2.84 0.23 -3.47
C CYS A 78 -3.38 -0.06 -2.08
N ILE A 79 -2.52 -0.42 -1.14
CA ILE A 79 -2.92 -0.91 0.18
C ILE A 79 -2.35 0.01 1.25
N HIS A 80 -3.19 0.48 2.17
CA HIS A 80 -2.72 1.15 3.37
C HIS A 80 -2.13 0.09 4.32
N LYS A 81 -0.81 0.13 4.52
CA LYS A 81 -0.07 -0.74 5.41
C LYS A 81 0.99 0.08 6.15
N GLY A 82 0.99 -0.01 7.45
CA GLY A 82 1.76 0.90 8.33
C GLY A 82 0.92 2.08 8.82
N LEU A 83 1.55 3.00 9.53
CA LEU A 83 0.92 4.16 10.16
C LEU A 83 -0.45 3.82 10.76
N PRO A 84 -0.52 2.88 11.73
CA PRO A 84 -1.79 2.49 12.32
C PRO A 84 -2.45 3.68 13.01
N PHE A 85 -3.75 3.89 12.79
CA PHE A 85 -4.49 5.01 13.37
C PHE A 85 -5.95 4.66 13.66
N GLY A 86 -6.51 5.30 14.69
CA GLY A 86 -7.92 5.16 15.05
C GLY A 86 -8.28 3.83 15.72
N PRO A 87 -9.56 3.58 16.00
CA PRO A 87 -10.08 2.36 16.60
C PRO A 87 -10.24 1.27 15.55
N VAL A 88 -9.14 0.68 15.11
CA VAL A 88 -9.05 -0.23 13.97
C VAL A 88 -8.28 -1.48 14.34
N SER A 89 -8.32 -2.47 13.48
CA SER A 89 -7.50 -3.67 13.62
C SER A 89 -6.02 -3.36 13.33
N LEU A 90 -5.23 -3.09 14.38
CA LEU A 90 -3.81 -2.75 14.25
C LEU A 90 -3.00 -3.88 13.60
N GLU A 91 -3.36 -5.10 13.88
CA GLU A 91 -2.74 -6.29 13.30
C GLU A 91 -2.78 -6.26 11.77
N HIS A 92 -3.92 -5.90 11.17
CA HIS A 92 -4.08 -5.85 9.72
C HIS A 92 -3.42 -4.63 9.05
N SER A 93 -2.84 -3.70 9.81
CA SER A 93 -1.97 -2.64 9.27
C SER A 93 -0.55 -3.13 8.96
N ARG A 94 -0.16 -4.32 9.43
CA ARG A 94 1.13 -4.97 9.19
C ARG A 94 1.18 -5.54 7.77
N CYS A 95 2.38 -5.81 7.29
CA CYS A 95 2.64 -6.28 5.91
C CYS A 95 2.84 -7.80 5.80
N ASP A 96 2.47 -8.58 6.81
CA ASP A 96 2.75 -10.03 6.85
C ASP A 96 2.11 -10.82 5.68
N ASP A 97 1.05 -10.27 5.08
CA ASP A 97 0.30 -10.83 3.96
C ASP A 97 0.82 -10.45 2.56
N VAL A 98 1.67 -9.41 2.46
CA VAL A 98 2.06 -8.82 1.18
C VAL A 98 2.84 -9.80 0.30
N GLY A 99 3.84 -10.47 0.85
CA GLY A 99 4.64 -11.45 0.11
C GLY A 99 3.80 -12.63 -0.38
N VAL A 100 2.81 -13.05 0.41
CA VAL A 100 1.89 -14.15 0.06
C VAL A 100 1.14 -13.81 -1.23
N VAL A 101 0.45 -12.67 -1.27
CA VAL A 101 -0.33 -12.29 -2.45
C VAL A 101 0.55 -11.88 -3.63
N ALA A 102 1.71 -11.30 -3.40
CA ALA A 102 2.68 -10.99 -4.45
C ALA A 102 3.17 -12.25 -5.17
N LYS A 103 3.41 -13.32 -4.42
CA LYS A 103 3.78 -14.64 -4.97
C LYS A 103 2.62 -15.30 -5.71
N MET A 104 1.40 -15.20 -5.19
CA MET A 104 0.19 -15.79 -5.80
C MET A 104 -0.18 -15.09 -7.12
N TYR A 105 0.04 -13.79 -7.22
CA TYR A 105 -0.39 -12.94 -8.33
C TYR A 105 0.78 -12.16 -8.95
N PRO A 106 1.71 -12.82 -9.64
CA PRO A 106 2.90 -12.17 -10.20
C PRO A 106 2.59 -11.19 -11.35
N ASP A 107 1.36 -11.21 -11.88
CA ASP A 107 0.85 -10.30 -12.91
C ASP A 107 0.10 -9.08 -12.34
N MET A 108 -0.01 -8.97 -11.01
CA MET A 108 -0.59 -7.82 -10.30
C MET A 108 0.50 -7.04 -9.58
N ASN A 109 0.32 -5.73 -9.42
CA ASN A 109 1.22 -4.87 -8.68
C ASN A 109 0.62 -4.48 -7.32
N PHE A 110 1.40 -4.59 -6.25
CA PHE A 110 1.00 -4.26 -4.89
C PHE A 110 1.76 -3.03 -4.40
N LEU A 111 1.08 -1.89 -4.31
CA LEU A 111 1.65 -0.62 -3.87
C LEU A 111 1.35 -0.43 -2.38
N ILE A 112 2.37 -0.58 -1.56
CA ILE A 112 2.28 -0.57 -0.10
C ILE A 112 2.41 0.87 0.38
N TYR A 113 1.27 1.53 0.60
CA TYR A 113 1.21 2.89 1.11
C TYR A 113 1.74 2.94 2.53
N HIS A 114 2.64 3.90 2.77
CA HIS A 114 3.41 4.08 3.99
C HIS A 114 4.47 2.99 4.22
N SER A 115 4.66 2.06 3.27
CA SER A 115 5.76 1.06 3.28
C SER A 115 5.82 0.18 4.53
N GLY A 116 4.70 0.01 5.25
CA GLY A 116 4.67 -0.69 6.53
C GLY A 116 5.25 0.09 7.71
N TYR A 117 5.65 1.36 7.54
CA TYR A 117 6.26 2.16 8.59
C TYR A 117 5.33 2.34 9.80
N ASP A 118 5.88 2.20 10.99
CA ASP A 118 5.19 2.43 12.26
C ASP A 118 5.89 3.56 13.03
N ASN A 119 5.19 4.67 13.26
CA ASN A 119 5.74 5.84 13.93
C ASN A 119 5.85 5.71 15.46
N SER A 120 5.45 4.59 16.02
CA SER A 120 5.67 4.27 17.44
C SER A 120 7.04 3.69 17.73
N ILE A 121 7.82 3.34 16.69
CA ILE A 121 9.16 2.78 16.80
C ILE A 121 10.18 3.61 16.04
N THR A 122 11.46 3.42 16.35
CA THR A 122 12.59 3.88 15.53
C THR A 122 13.13 2.71 14.72
N GLU A 123 13.12 2.84 13.40
CA GLU A 123 13.62 1.80 12.51
C GLU A 123 15.12 1.59 12.70
N GLN A 124 15.55 0.35 12.68
CA GLN A 124 16.93 -0.07 12.78
C GLN A 124 17.31 -0.93 11.57
N ALA A 125 18.53 -1.43 11.52
CA ALA A 125 18.91 -2.44 10.55
C ALA A 125 17.95 -3.65 10.63
N PHE A 126 17.58 -4.22 9.48
CA PHE A 126 16.70 -5.37 9.46
C PHE A 126 17.24 -6.51 10.32
N ALA A 127 16.41 -6.98 11.23
CA ALA A 127 16.70 -8.12 12.10
C ALA A 127 15.59 -9.16 11.94
N PRO A 128 15.88 -10.37 11.42
CA PRO A 128 14.89 -11.44 11.35
C PRO A 128 14.50 -11.89 12.77
N GLY A 129 13.21 -12.12 12.99
CA GLY A 129 12.70 -12.54 14.31
C GLY A 129 11.18 -12.57 14.40
N GLU A 130 10.63 -13.02 15.54
CA GLU A 130 9.19 -13.18 15.71
C GLU A 130 8.43 -11.88 16.06
N ASN A 131 9.10 -10.92 16.72
CA ASN A 131 8.47 -9.68 17.19
C ASN A 131 8.77 -8.49 16.26
N ARG A 132 8.55 -8.69 14.98
CA ARG A 132 8.79 -7.65 13.98
C ARG A 132 7.71 -6.57 14.01
N MET A 133 8.15 -5.34 13.79
CA MET A 133 7.30 -4.16 13.68
C MET A 133 7.76 -3.30 12.50
N GLY A 134 6.93 -2.35 12.11
CA GLY A 134 7.28 -1.39 11.08
C GLY A 134 7.62 -2.04 9.73
N ILE A 135 8.61 -1.47 9.06
CA ILE A 135 9.07 -1.90 7.72
C ILE A 135 9.58 -3.35 7.72
N ASP A 136 10.07 -3.85 8.85
CA ASP A 136 10.55 -5.24 8.97
C ASP A 136 9.45 -6.28 8.69
N THR A 137 8.17 -5.95 8.92
CA THR A 137 7.05 -6.82 8.57
C THR A 137 6.94 -7.02 7.06
N LEU A 138 7.10 -5.94 6.28
CA LEU A 138 7.13 -6.01 4.82
C LEU A 138 8.31 -6.85 4.33
N ILE A 139 9.52 -6.53 4.79
CA ILE A 139 10.75 -7.20 4.36
C ILE A 139 10.68 -8.69 4.63
N GLN A 140 10.27 -9.07 5.82
CA GLN A 140 10.19 -10.49 6.16
C GLN A 140 9.14 -11.22 5.33
N SER A 141 7.99 -10.59 5.10
CA SER A 141 6.96 -11.18 4.23
C SER A 141 7.48 -11.45 2.81
N LEU A 142 8.30 -10.52 2.26
CA LEU A 142 8.93 -10.72 0.95
C LEU A 142 9.95 -11.88 0.98
N ILE A 143 10.79 -11.94 2.00
CA ILE A 143 11.80 -13.01 2.16
C ILE A 143 11.13 -14.38 2.31
N ASP A 144 10.13 -14.50 3.19
CA ASP A 144 9.45 -15.76 3.49
C ASP A 144 8.71 -16.32 2.26
N ASN A 145 8.37 -15.47 1.29
CA ASN A 145 7.67 -15.86 0.07
C ASN A 145 8.54 -15.81 -1.20
N ASP A 146 9.86 -15.65 -1.08
CA ASP A 146 10.80 -15.58 -2.21
C ASP A 146 10.45 -14.47 -3.23
N VAL A 147 9.93 -13.33 -2.78
CA VAL A 147 9.64 -12.18 -3.63
C VAL A 147 10.91 -11.37 -3.82
N ALA A 148 11.43 -11.35 -5.03
CA ALA A 148 12.69 -10.67 -5.35
C ALA A 148 12.55 -9.13 -5.33
N PRO A 149 13.63 -8.39 -5.03
CA PRO A 149 13.66 -6.93 -5.23
C PRO A 149 13.33 -6.55 -6.69
N ASN A 150 12.71 -5.38 -6.86
CA ASN A 150 12.24 -4.85 -8.15
C ASN A 150 11.25 -5.78 -8.89
N SER A 151 10.46 -6.56 -8.14
CA SER A 151 9.39 -7.37 -8.72
C SER A 151 8.05 -6.60 -8.74
N ASN A 152 6.99 -7.18 -8.25
CA ASN A 152 5.63 -6.63 -8.29
C ASN A 152 5.15 -5.98 -6.97
N VAL A 153 6.05 -5.74 -6.03
CA VAL A 153 5.77 -5.01 -4.78
C VAL A 153 6.47 -3.67 -4.80
N TYR A 154 5.74 -2.61 -4.47
CA TYR A 154 6.21 -1.23 -4.45
C TYR A 154 6.01 -0.63 -3.06
N ALA A 155 7.01 0.06 -2.54
CA ALA A 155 6.98 0.77 -1.26
C ALA A 155 6.74 2.25 -1.49
N GLU A 156 5.61 2.79 -1.01
CA GLU A 156 5.24 4.19 -1.21
C GLU A 156 5.48 4.99 0.09
N LEU A 157 6.06 6.19 -0.03
CA LEU A 157 6.59 6.99 1.08
C LEU A 157 5.64 8.10 1.58
N GLY A 158 4.39 8.16 1.12
CA GLY A 158 3.42 9.15 1.57
C GLY A 158 3.27 9.15 3.09
N SER A 159 3.21 10.32 3.71
CA SER A 159 3.30 10.54 5.15
C SER A 159 4.60 10.02 5.79
N THR A 160 5.09 8.84 5.41
CA THR A 160 6.30 8.21 5.97
C THR A 160 7.50 9.13 5.84
N TRP A 161 7.74 9.69 4.65
CA TRP A 161 8.87 10.61 4.45
C TRP A 161 8.79 11.85 5.34
N ARG A 162 7.61 12.43 5.51
CA ARG A 162 7.41 13.58 6.40
C ARG A 162 7.85 13.31 7.84
N LEU A 163 7.66 12.08 8.31
CA LEU A 163 8.07 11.66 9.64
C LEU A 163 9.58 11.36 9.69
N LEU A 164 10.09 10.62 8.70
CA LEU A 164 11.48 10.21 8.61
C LEU A 164 12.46 11.36 8.39
N MET A 165 12.11 12.40 7.62
CA MET A 165 12.99 13.51 7.31
C MET A 165 13.48 14.30 8.53
N ARG A 166 12.88 14.09 9.72
CA ARG A 166 13.24 14.74 10.98
C ARG A 166 14.28 13.95 11.77
N ASP A 167 14.55 12.71 11.39
CA ASP A 167 15.48 11.80 12.04
C ASP A 167 16.32 11.11 10.96
N PRO A 168 17.55 11.63 10.67
CA PRO A 168 18.38 11.10 9.59
C PRO A 168 18.77 9.63 9.75
N ASP A 169 18.98 9.15 10.96
CA ASP A 169 19.36 7.75 11.21
C ASP A 169 18.17 6.82 10.96
N ASN A 170 16.98 7.20 11.46
CA ASN A 170 15.75 6.49 11.18
C ASN A 170 15.44 6.46 9.67
N ALA A 171 15.64 7.59 8.97
CA ALA A 171 15.49 7.68 7.52
C ALA A 171 16.48 6.76 6.78
N ALA A 172 17.74 6.75 7.19
CA ALA A 172 18.78 5.91 6.58
C ALA A 172 18.46 4.42 6.72
N HIS A 173 18.04 3.99 7.92
CA HIS A 173 17.63 2.60 8.15
C HIS A 173 16.38 2.23 7.33
N SER A 174 15.36 3.08 7.33
CA SER A 174 14.12 2.86 6.59
C SER A 174 14.38 2.74 5.08
N LEU A 175 15.02 3.75 4.47
CA LEU A 175 15.31 3.75 3.04
C LEU A 175 16.29 2.65 2.64
N GLY A 176 17.33 2.42 3.44
CA GLY A 176 18.32 1.38 3.19
C GLY A 176 17.69 -0.01 3.13
N LYS A 177 16.74 -0.31 4.02
CA LYS A 177 15.98 -1.56 4.01
C LYS A 177 15.08 -1.65 2.76
N LEU A 178 14.33 -0.60 2.46
CA LEU A 178 13.44 -0.59 1.29
C LEU A 178 14.23 -0.75 -0.01
N PHE A 179 15.33 -0.02 -0.21
CA PHE A 179 16.16 -0.15 -1.41
C PHE A 179 16.77 -1.54 -1.56
N LYS A 180 17.16 -2.17 -0.46
CA LYS A 180 17.77 -3.48 -0.49
C LYS A 180 16.78 -4.61 -0.78
N TYR A 181 15.61 -4.58 -0.16
CA TYR A 181 14.70 -5.72 -0.13
C TYR A 181 13.46 -5.56 -1.01
N VAL A 182 12.92 -4.35 -1.17
CA VAL A 182 11.85 -4.06 -2.13
C VAL A 182 12.45 -3.75 -3.50
N GLY A 183 13.60 -3.10 -3.52
CA GLY A 183 14.33 -2.68 -4.71
C GLY A 183 14.23 -1.18 -4.96
N GLN A 184 15.35 -0.58 -5.39
CA GLN A 184 15.44 0.87 -5.56
C GLN A 184 14.47 1.42 -6.61
N ASP A 185 14.14 0.64 -7.64
CA ASP A 185 13.23 1.04 -8.71
C ASP A 185 11.74 0.93 -8.29
N ASN A 186 11.49 0.29 -7.15
CA ASN A 186 10.15 0.05 -6.61
C ASN A 186 9.85 0.89 -5.35
N VAL A 187 10.70 1.84 -5.00
CA VAL A 187 10.41 2.83 -3.94
C VAL A 187 9.83 4.08 -4.56
N LEU A 188 8.58 4.39 -4.21
CA LEU A 188 7.79 5.45 -4.81
C LEU A 188 7.71 6.66 -3.90
N TRP A 189 7.91 7.84 -4.46
CA TRP A 189 7.65 9.09 -3.77
C TRP A 189 6.15 9.39 -3.68
N GLY A 190 5.70 9.80 -2.50
CA GLY A 190 4.35 10.30 -2.25
C GLY A 190 4.38 11.36 -1.15
N THR A 191 3.40 12.24 -1.15
CA THR A 191 3.29 13.33 -0.16
C THR A 191 2.18 13.09 0.86
N ASP A 192 1.11 12.38 0.46
CA ASP A 192 -0.13 12.25 1.23
C ASP A 192 -0.72 13.62 1.60
N SER A 193 -0.59 14.59 0.69
CA SER A 193 -0.84 16.02 0.92
C SER A 193 -2.28 16.36 1.29
N ILE A 194 -3.22 15.45 1.07
CA ILE A 194 -4.61 15.61 1.52
C ILE A 194 -4.71 15.84 3.04
N TRP A 195 -3.73 15.36 3.81
CA TRP A 195 -3.68 15.51 5.27
C TRP A 195 -2.84 16.71 5.73
N TYR A 196 -1.93 17.18 4.89
CA TYR A 196 -0.88 18.12 5.28
C TYR A 196 -0.85 19.42 4.48
N GLY A 197 -1.76 19.59 3.52
CA GLY A 197 -1.76 20.72 2.59
C GLY A 197 -0.77 20.53 1.43
N SER A 198 -0.49 21.63 0.75
CA SER A 198 0.46 21.64 -0.37
C SER A 198 1.90 21.40 0.11
N PRO A 199 2.72 20.67 -0.66
CA PRO A 199 4.15 20.54 -0.36
C PRO A 199 4.94 21.87 -0.39
N GLN A 200 4.35 22.93 -0.96
CA GLN A 200 4.94 24.26 -1.00
C GLN A 200 4.61 25.11 0.26
N ASP A 201 3.68 24.68 1.09
CA ASP A 201 3.31 25.34 2.33
C ASP A 201 4.16 24.80 3.50
#